data_8b556e7f7f6429cff0fe97ec9b85b183
#
_entry.id   8b556e7f7f6429cff0fe97ec9b85b183
#
_cell.length_a   1.000
_cell.length_b   1.000
_cell.length_c   1.000
_cell.angle_alpha   90.00
_cell.angle_beta   90.00
_cell.angle_gamma   90.00
#
_symmetry.space_group_name_H-M   'P 1'
#
loop_
_entity.id
_entity.type
_entity.pdbx_description
1 polymer ?
#
loop_
_entity_poly.entity_id
_entity_poly.type
_entity_poly.pdbx_seq_one_letter_code
_entity_poly.pdbx_strand_id
1 'polypeptide(L)'
;SLVTFCLTSCGLTSSLYYWGGVQNGATTYENLAYKNYDKQTPESLCKLICMYEDIVSNPGGTRRMPPPGICAEYGYMLLIPENATIFAEHATAMQKRTFDSGDYATFFPEKGKELLQKEIELYPESAKFITPLIERLCK
;
A
#
# COMPACT_ATOMS: atom_id res chain seq x y z
N SER A 1 -3.03 -9.03 39.51
CA SER A 1 -1.85 -8.90 38.69
C SER A 1 -1.85 -9.85 37.52
N LEU A 2 -2.30 -11.05 37.75
CA LEU A 2 -2.40 -12.00 36.65
C LEU A 2 -3.36 -11.52 35.60
N VAL A 3 -4.43 -10.92 36.06
CA VAL A 3 -5.42 -10.38 35.16
C VAL A 3 -4.83 -9.27 34.30
N THR A 4 -4.10 -8.41 34.93
CA THR A 4 -3.45 -7.32 34.22
C THR A 4 -2.52 -7.85 33.16
N PHE A 5 -1.77 -8.86 33.51
CA PHE A 5 -0.86 -9.44 32.56
C PHE A 5 -1.58 -10.03 31.35
N CYS A 6 -2.67 -10.71 31.57
CA CYS A 6 -3.45 -11.28 30.49
C CYS A 6 -4.01 -10.20 29.58
N LEU A 7 -4.51 -9.14 30.16
CA LEU A 7 -5.04 -8.04 29.37
C LEU A 7 -3.95 -7.43 28.50
N THR A 8 -2.80 -7.26 29.05
CA THR A 8 -1.69 -6.72 28.32
C THR A 8 -1.35 -7.60 27.14
N SER A 9 -1.30 -8.86 27.40
CA SER A 9 -0.99 -9.81 26.38
C SER A 9 -2.00 -9.75 25.24
N CYS A 10 -3.25 -9.72 25.56
CA CYS A 10 -4.28 -9.66 24.57
C CYS A 10 -4.23 -8.38 23.76
N GLY A 11 -4.07 -7.28 24.45
CA GLY A 11 -4.09 -6.00 23.79
C GLY A 11 -2.94 -5.81 22.85
N LEU A 12 -1.85 -6.45 23.16
CA LEU A 12 -0.67 -6.27 22.37
C LEU A 12 -0.51 -7.29 21.29
N THR A 13 -1.34 -8.28 21.29
CA THR A 13 -1.17 -9.24 20.29
C THR A 13 -1.49 -8.60 19.04
N SER A 14 -0.73 -8.30 18.54
CA SER A 14 -0.43 -8.51 17.29
C SER A 14 -1.52 -8.42 16.31
N SER A 15 -1.47 -7.47 15.53
CA SER A 15 -2.20 -7.50 14.31
C SER A 15 -1.62 -8.57 13.42
N LEU A 16 -2.44 -9.15 12.58
CA LEU A 16 -2.02 -10.13 11.61
C LEU A 16 -1.10 -9.52 10.57
N TYR A 17 -1.28 -8.25 10.27
CA TYR A 17 -0.56 -7.54 9.22
C TYR A 17 -0.08 -6.18 9.67
N TYR A 18 0.90 -5.65 8.96
CA TYR A 18 1.36 -4.29 9.14
C TYR A 18 0.59 -3.36 8.19
N TRP A 19 -0.05 -2.35 8.74
CA TRP A 19 -0.86 -1.38 8.00
C TRP A 19 -0.25 0.03 8.02
N GLY A 20 1.05 0.12 8.17
CA GLY A 20 1.72 1.39 8.39
C GLY A 20 1.82 1.69 9.88
N GLY A 21 2.50 2.77 10.22
CA GLY A 21 2.61 3.19 11.61
C GLY A 21 1.28 3.61 12.18
N VAL A 22 1.23 3.81 13.49
CA VAL A 22 0.01 4.24 14.18
C VAL A 22 0.17 5.67 14.64
N GLN A 23 -0.83 6.50 14.35
CA GLN A 23 -0.89 7.88 14.78
C GLN A 23 -2.29 8.18 15.27
N ASN A 24 -2.39 8.72 16.49
CA ASN A 24 -3.68 9.10 17.06
C ASN A 24 -4.71 7.96 17.06
N GLY A 25 -4.24 6.75 17.35
CA GLY A 25 -5.11 5.60 17.43
C GLY A 25 -5.53 4.96 16.12
N ALA A 26 -5.03 5.46 15.01
CA ALA A 26 -5.35 4.90 13.70
C ALA A 26 -4.07 4.58 12.94
N THR A 27 -4.12 3.63 12.04
CA THR A 27 -2.97 3.28 11.23
C THR A 27 -2.75 4.31 10.14
N THR A 28 -1.57 4.34 9.57
CA THR A 28 -1.27 5.24 8.47
C THR A 28 -2.21 4.94 7.30
N TYR A 29 -2.50 3.68 7.06
CA TYR A 29 -3.43 3.28 6.01
C TYR A 29 -4.81 3.92 6.22
N GLU A 30 -5.35 3.81 7.45
CA GLU A 30 -6.64 4.41 7.75
C GLU A 30 -6.62 5.91 7.56
N ASN A 31 -5.55 6.56 8.01
CA ASN A 31 -5.45 8.01 7.91
C ASN A 31 -5.37 8.50 6.47
N LEU A 32 -4.61 7.83 5.63
CA LEU A 32 -4.40 8.29 4.26
C LEU A 32 -5.44 7.76 3.29
N ALA A 33 -5.82 6.51 3.42
CA ALA A 33 -6.76 5.92 2.48
C ALA A 33 -8.20 6.38 2.73
N TYR A 34 -8.60 6.42 3.99
CA TYR A 34 -9.97 6.80 4.33
C TYR A 34 -10.17 8.29 4.44
N LYS A 35 -9.31 8.96 5.20
CA LYS A 35 -9.54 10.37 5.49
C LYS A 35 -9.31 11.28 4.31
N ASN A 36 -8.53 10.85 3.34
CA ASN A 36 -8.26 11.64 2.15
C ASN A 36 -9.08 11.22 0.95
N TYR A 37 -10.05 10.35 1.16
CA TYR A 37 -10.85 9.81 0.07
C TYR A 37 -11.54 10.91 -0.74
N ASP A 38 -12.14 11.86 -0.05
CA ASP A 38 -12.90 12.94 -0.70
C ASP A 38 -12.06 14.17 -1.03
N LYS A 39 -10.82 14.21 -0.58
CA LYS A 39 -9.98 15.39 -0.73
C LYS A 39 -8.59 15.03 -1.24
N GLN A 40 -8.55 14.22 -2.26
CA GLN A 40 -7.27 13.81 -2.80
C GLN A 40 -6.59 14.97 -3.50
N THR A 41 -5.40 15.31 -3.06
CA THR A 41 -4.56 16.33 -3.66
C THR A 41 -3.31 15.66 -4.21
N PRO A 42 -2.53 16.34 -5.07
CA PRO A 42 -1.26 15.77 -5.50
C PRO A 42 -0.36 15.39 -4.34
N GLU A 43 -0.33 16.21 -3.29
CA GLU A 43 0.49 15.94 -2.11
C GLU A 43 -0.01 14.72 -1.34
N SER A 44 -1.33 14.57 -1.19
CA SER A 44 -1.86 13.41 -0.49
C SER A 44 -1.67 12.13 -1.30
N LEU A 45 -1.72 12.23 -2.63
CA LEU A 45 -1.45 11.10 -3.50
C LEU A 45 0.00 10.61 -3.33
N CYS A 46 0.96 11.54 -3.28
CA CYS A 46 2.34 11.17 -3.06
C CYS A 46 2.55 10.49 -1.71
N LYS A 47 1.89 10.96 -0.67
CA LYS A 47 1.93 10.33 0.64
C LYS A 47 1.33 8.92 0.61
N LEU A 48 0.23 8.78 -0.12
CA LEU A 48 -0.45 7.50 -0.22
C LEU A 48 0.43 6.47 -0.95
N ILE A 49 1.07 6.87 -2.02
CA ILE A 49 1.99 5.99 -2.75
C ILE A 49 3.13 5.52 -1.84
N CYS A 50 3.72 6.44 -1.09
CA CYS A 50 4.81 6.09 -0.18
C CYS A 50 4.33 5.20 0.97
N MET A 51 3.11 5.41 1.45
CA MET A 51 2.52 4.56 2.47
C MET A 51 2.36 3.12 1.95
N TYR A 52 1.81 2.96 0.75
CA TYR A 52 1.66 1.63 0.18
C TYR A 52 3.01 0.95 -0.01
N GLU A 53 4.00 1.70 -0.47
CA GLU A 53 5.34 1.14 -0.64
C GLU A 53 5.91 0.68 0.69
N ASP A 54 5.71 1.45 1.75
CA ASP A 54 6.14 1.06 3.09
C ASP A 54 5.50 -0.24 3.53
N ILE A 55 4.19 -0.37 3.32
CA ILE A 55 3.47 -1.58 3.75
C ILE A 55 3.94 -2.82 2.99
N VAL A 56 4.14 -2.72 1.67
CA VAL A 56 4.55 -3.89 0.89
C VAL A 56 6.03 -4.21 1.05
N SER A 57 6.86 -3.21 1.35
CA SER A 57 8.29 -3.43 1.52
C SER A 57 8.67 -3.90 2.92
N ASN A 58 7.78 -3.70 3.88
CA ASN A 58 8.04 -4.05 5.27
C ASN A 58 6.93 -4.94 5.82
N PRO A 59 6.74 -6.13 5.23
CA PRO A 59 5.67 -7.01 5.69
C PRO A 59 5.87 -7.39 7.14
N GLY A 60 4.85 -7.15 7.93
CA GLY A 60 4.93 -7.36 9.37
C GLY A 60 3.71 -8.09 9.89
N GLY A 61 3.51 -8.00 11.20
CA GLY A 61 2.46 -8.74 11.85
C GLY A 61 2.79 -10.22 11.90
N THR A 62 1.87 -11.04 12.35
CA THR A 62 2.11 -12.48 12.49
C THR A 62 2.19 -13.18 11.13
N ARG A 63 1.52 -12.67 10.12
CA ARG A 63 1.51 -13.29 8.80
C ARG A 63 2.74 -12.99 7.96
N ARG A 64 3.42 -11.90 8.26
CA ARG A 64 4.63 -11.47 7.55
C ARG A 64 4.44 -11.36 6.04
N MET A 65 3.29 -10.85 5.64
CA MET A 65 2.97 -10.61 4.24
C MET A 65 2.06 -9.39 4.17
N PRO A 66 1.99 -8.71 3.03
CA PRO A 66 1.09 -7.55 2.91
C PRO A 66 -0.35 -7.95 3.17
N PRO A 67 -1.14 -7.03 3.76
CA PRO A 67 -2.55 -7.33 4.02
C PRO A 67 -3.34 -7.63 2.75
N PRO A 68 -4.45 -8.38 2.86
CA PRO A 68 -5.30 -8.64 1.71
C PRO A 68 -5.78 -7.33 1.07
N GLY A 69 -5.64 -7.25 -0.24
CA GLY A 69 -6.09 -6.09 -1.00
C GLY A 69 -5.05 -5.01 -1.20
N ILE A 70 -4.02 -4.94 -0.37
CA ILE A 70 -3.04 -3.85 -0.44
C ILE A 70 -2.25 -3.88 -1.74
N CYS A 71 -1.76 -5.03 -2.15
CA CYS A 71 -1.03 -5.12 -3.41
C CYS A 71 -1.92 -4.75 -4.59
N ALA A 72 -3.20 -5.09 -4.53
CA ALA A 72 -4.14 -4.74 -5.57
C ALA A 72 -4.41 -3.24 -5.62
N GLU A 73 -4.65 -2.61 -4.47
CA GLU A 73 -4.89 -1.17 -4.40
C GLU A 73 -3.68 -0.38 -4.88
N TYR A 74 -2.52 -0.75 -4.40
CA TYR A 74 -1.28 -0.10 -4.77
C TYR A 74 -0.98 -0.33 -6.26
N GLY A 75 -1.11 -1.56 -6.73
CA GLY A 75 -0.87 -1.87 -8.12
C GLY A 75 -1.78 -1.11 -9.06
N TYR A 76 -3.06 -1.03 -8.73
CA TYR A 76 -4.01 -0.26 -9.52
C TYR A 76 -3.61 1.21 -9.57
N MET A 77 -3.24 1.77 -8.43
CA MET A 77 -2.84 3.17 -8.34
C MET A 77 -1.63 3.47 -9.23
N LEU A 78 -0.65 2.59 -9.26
CA LEU A 78 0.54 2.79 -10.07
C LEU A 78 0.28 2.62 -11.57
N LEU A 79 -0.80 1.92 -11.93
CA LEU A 79 -1.17 1.74 -13.33
C LEU A 79 -1.95 2.90 -13.91
N ILE A 80 -2.38 3.85 -13.09
CA ILE A 80 -3.03 5.07 -13.57
C ILE A 80 -1.93 6.01 -14.08
N PRO A 81 -1.90 6.30 -15.39
CA PRO A 81 -0.77 7.04 -15.98
C PRO A 81 -0.50 8.41 -15.34
N GLU A 82 -1.56 9.13 -14.97
CA GLU A 82 -1.43 10.45 -14.37
C GLU A 82 -0.65 10.42 -13.06
N ASN A 83 -0.68 9.30 -12.35
CA ASN A 83 -0.06 9.22 -11.04
C ASN A 83 1.46 9.28 -11.10
N ALA A 84 2.07 8.75 -12.15
CA ALA A 84 3.50 8.88 -12.33
C ALA A 84 3.90 10.33 -12.52
N THR A 85 3.13 11.08 -13.30
CA THR A 85 3.39 12.50 -13.53
C THR A 85 3.21 13.30 -12.24
N ILE A 86 2.13 13.03 -11.53
CA ILE A 86 1.87 13.72 -10.26
C ILE A 86 3.01 13.46 -9.27
N PHE A 87 3.46 12.23 -9.16
CA PHE A 87 4.55 11.90 -8.25
C PHE A 87 5.84 12.59 -8.66
N ALA A 88 6.16 12.59 -9.96
CA ALA A 88 7.37 13.25 -10.45
C ALA A 88 7.37 14.74 -10.14
N GLU A 89 6.20 15.39 -10.25
CA GLU A 89 6.11 16.84 -10.06
C GLU A 89 5.91 17.28 -8.61
N HIS A 90 5.24 16.48 -7.81
CA HIS A 90 4.80 16.91 -6.48
C HIS A 90 5.46 16.19 -5.30
N ALA A 91 6.12 15.06 -5.53
CA ALA A 91 6.73 14.34 -4.42
C ALA A 91 7.93 15.11 -3.86
N THR A 92 8.11 15.02 -2.56
CA THR A 92 9.28 15.64 -1.91
C THR A 92 10.53 14.83 -2.21
N ALA A 93 11.70 15.41 -1.96
CA ALA A 93 12.96 14.70 -2.14
C ALA A 93 13.00 13.41 -1.31
N MET A 94 12.47 13.47 -0.09
CA MET A 94 12.41 12.30 0.79
C MET A 94 11.52 11.22 0.22
N GLN A 95 10.35 11.59 -0.31
CA GLN A 95 9.45 10.64 -0.93
C GLN A 95 10.08 9.99 -2.16
N LYS A 96 10.77 10.78 -2.97
CA LYS A 96 11.45 10.25 -4.16
C LYS A 96 12.55 9.26 -3.83
N ARG A 97 13.17 9.39 -2.67
CA ARG A 97 14.20 8.44 -2.24
C ARG A 97 13.64 7.05 -1.92
N THR A 98 12.32 6.94 -1.81
CA THR A 98 11.67 5.65 -1.61
C THR A 98 11.91 4.74 -2.81
N PHE A 99 12.11 5.31 -3.98
CA PHE A 99 12.29 4.58 -5.23
C PHE A 99 13.68 4.78 -5.81
N ASP A 100 14.23 3.72 -6.40
CA ASP A 100 15.58 3.76 -6.95
C ASP A 100 15.66 4.48 -8.28
N SER A 101 14.56 4.55 -9.02
CA SER A 101 14.53 5.16 -10.34
C SER A 101 13.71 6.44 -10.34
N GLY A 102 14.15 7.42 -11.12
CA GLY A 102 13.40 8.64 -11.33
C GLY A 102 12.48 8.59 -12.54
N ASP A 103 12.52 7.51 -13.31
CA ASP A 103 11.67 7.34 -14.47
C ASP A 103 10.35 6.69 -14.07
N TYR A 104 9.51 7.45 -13.38
CA TYR A 104 8.27 6.94 -12.84
C TYR A 104 7.29 6.49 -13.91
N ALA A 105 7.32 7.14 -15.07
CA ALA A 105 6.42 6.79 -16.16
C ALA A 105 6.61 5.35 -16.65
N THR A 106 7.84 4.85 -16.61
CA THR A 106 8.17 3.48 -16.97
C THR A 106 8.06 2.55 -15.77
N PHE A 107 8.60 2.98 -14.65
CA PHE A 107 8.72 2.15 -13.46
C PHE A 107 7.38 1.84 -12.80
N PHE A 108 6.49 2.84 -12.69
CA PHE A 108 5.23 2.64 -11.99
C PHE A 108 4.33 1.60 -12.66
N PRO A 109 4.12 1.63 -13.98
CA PRO A 109 3.28 0.59 -14.61
C PRO A 109 3.85 -0.82 -14.46
N GLU A 110 5.16 -0.96 -14.56
CA GLU A 110 5.79 -2.27 -14.38
C GLU A 110 5.57 -2.80 -12.98
N LYS A 111 5.81 -1.95 -11.98
CA LYS A 111 5.60 -2.32 -10.59
C LYS A 111 4.13 -2.58 -10.29
N GLY A 112 3.26 -1.78 -10.89
CA GLY A 112 1.82 -1.97 -10.71
C GLY A 112 1.36 -3.34 -11.18
N LYS A 113 1.84 -3.77 -12.34
CA LYS A 113 1.51 -5.10 -12.85
C LYS A 113 2.03 -6.20 -11.93
N GLU A 114 3.28 -6.06 -11.47
CA GLU A 114 3.86 -7.02 -10.54
C GLU A 114 3.06 -7.12 -9.24
N LEU A 115 2.57 -5.98 -8.75
CA LEU A 115 1.79 -5.96 -7.53
C LEU A 115 0.44 -6.64 -7.69
N LEU A 116 -0.24 -6.44 -8.83
CA LEU A 116 -1.48 -7.14 -9.09
C LEU A 116 -1.25 -8.65 -9.15
N GLN A 117 -0.18 -9.07 -9.79
CA GLN A 117 0.18 -10.49 -9.84
C GLN A 117 0.52 -11.02 -8.45
N LYS A 118 1.19 -10.21 -7.64
CA LYS A 118 1.52 -10.60 -6.28
C LYS A 118 0.29 -10.78 -5.42
N GLU A 119 -0.74 -9.96 -5.62
CA GLU A 119 -1.99 -10.12 -4.89
C GLU A 119 -2.57 -11.51 -5.16
N ILE A 120 -2.55 -11.96 -6.42
CA ILE A 120 -3.06 -13.28 -6.77
C ILE A 120 -2.21 -14.38 -6.14
N GLU A 121 -0.90 -14.21 -6.11
CA GLU A 121 -0.01 -15.20 -5.48
C GLU A 121 -0.27 -15.34 -3.99
N LEU A 122 -0.43 -14.21 -3.30
CA LEU A 122 -0.65 -14.22 -1.86
C LEU A 122 -2.06 -14.62 -1.48
N TYR A 123 -3.03 -14.24 -2.30
CA TYR A 123 -4.45 -14.45 -2.03
C TYR A 123 -5.12 -14.98 -3.30
N PRO A 124 -4.96 -16.28 -3.60
CA PRO A 124 -5.42 -16.85 -4.88
C PRO A 124 -6.90 -16.64 -5.18
N GLU A 125 -7.73 -16.50 -4.14
CA GLU A 125 -9.15 -16.23 -4.32
C GLU A 125 -9.41 -14.88 -4.97
N SER A 126 -8.42 -13.99 -5.01
CA SER A 126 -8.57 -12.69 -5.65
C SER A 126 -8.46 -12.77 -7.16
N ALA A 127 -8.00 -13.89 -7.71
CA ALA A 127 -7.75 -14.00 -9.14
C ALA A 127 -8.96 -13.67 -10.01
N LYS A 128 -10.15 -14.04 -9.56
CA LYS A 128 -11.37 -13.78 -10.33
C LYS A 128 -11.66 -12.30 -10.51
N PHE A 129 -11.12 -11.45 -9.62
CA PHE A 129 -11.26 -10.00 -9.73
C PHE A 129 -10.04 -9.37 -10.38
N ILE A 130 -8.86 -9.88 -10.07
CA ILE A 130 -7.59 -9.25 -10.47
C ILE A 130 -7.20 -9.63 -11.91
N THR A 131 -7.44 -10.86 -12.33
CA THR A 131 -7.06 -11.29 -13.67
C THR A 131 -7.71 -10.43 -14.76
N PRO A 132 -9.03 -10.15 -14.72
CA PRO A 132 -9.62 -9.26 -15.70
C PRO A 132 -9.05 -7.84 -15.65
N LEU A 133 -8.66 -7.39 -14.45
CA LEU A 133 -8.06 -6.07 -14.27
C LEU A 133 -6.70 -6.01 -14.96
N ILE A 134 -5.88 -7.04 -14.80
CA ILE A 134 -4.59 -7.10 -15.47
C ILE A 134 -4.77 -7.09 -16.99
N GLU A 135 -5.71 -7.88 -17.49
CA GLU A 135 -5.97 -7.94 -18.92
C GLU A 135 -6.39 -6.59 -19.49
N ARG A 136 -7.15 -5.82 -18.74
CA ARG A 136 -7.63 -4.52 -19.18
C ARG A 136 -6.56 -3.44 -19.09
N LEU A 137 -5.79 -3.43 -18.01
CA LEU A 137 -4.85 -2.33 -17.72
C LEU A 137 -3.44 -2.55 -18.21
N CYS A 138 -3.04 -3.79 -18.44
CA CYS A 138 -1.66 -4.12 -18.76
C CYS A 138 -1.44 -4.57 -20.19
N LYS A 139 -2.25 -4.05 -21.08
CA LYS A 139 -2.08 -4.36 -22.51
C LYS A 139 -0.96 -3.58 -23.12
#